data_4c88ef502ef743c511cae69b77e33073
#
_entry.id   4c88ef502ef743c511cae69b77e33073
#
_cell.length_a   1.000
_cell.length_b   1.000
_cell.length_c   1.000
_cell.angle_alpha   90.00
_cell.angle_beta   90.00
_cell.angle_gamma   90.00
#
_symmetry.space_group_name_H-M   'P 1'
#
loop_
_entity.id
_entity.type
_entity.pdbx_description
1 polymer ?
#
loop_
_entity_poly.entity_id
_entity_poly.type
_entity_poly.pdbx_seq_one_letter_code
_entity_poly.pdbx_strand_id
1 'polypeptide(L)'
;MVTERSGMVNDNGGITRIAVLCGNCSCGCPELLVDHAAPPERRIVITDDFGQRVQMSADQFQVLIEEARSGRLEQEVAALIAG
;
A
#
# COMPACT_ATOMS: atom_id res chain seq x y z
N MET A 1 10.37 -12.56 19.86
CA MET A 1 10.28 -12.06 19.26
C MET A 1 10.49 -11.83 18.80
N VAL A 2 10.73 -12.05 18.76
CA VAL A 2 10.78 -11.56 17.95
C VAL A 2 11.01 -11.51 17.38
N THR A 3 11.16 -11.94 17.21
CA THR A 3 11.25 -11.66 16.39
C THR A 3 11.43 -11.55 15.77
N GLU A 4 11.51 -11.92 15.60
CA GLU A 4 11.54 -11.52 14.71
C GLU A 4 11.73 -11.23 14.24
N ARG A 5 12.03 -11.87 14.34
CA ARG A 5 12.17 -11.33 13.56
C ARG A 5 12.41 -10.96 13.02
N SER A 6 12.63 -11.36 13.28
CA SER A 6 12.77 -10.64 12.46
C SER A 6 13.03 -10.25 11.98
N GLY A 7 13.14 -10.60 12.06
CA GLY A 7 13.16 -9.86 11.24
C GLY A 7 13.49 -9.42 10.95
N MET A 8 13.48 -9.52 10.82
CA MET A 8 13.63 -8.77 10.31
C MET A 8 13.96 -8.16 10.07
N VAL A 9 14.02 -8.22 10.01
CA VAL A 9 14.32 -7.30 9.69
C VAL A 9 14.61 -6.73 9.27
N ASN A 10 14.72 -6.41 8.96
CA ASN A 10 15.03 -5.51 8.57
C ASN A 10 14.83 -4.63 8.45
N ASP A 11 15.21 -4.75 8.46
CA ASP A 11 14.53 -3.72 8.43
C ASP A 11 14.97 -2.39 7.95
N ASN A 12 15.02 -1.88 7.12
CA ASN A 12 15.18 -0.72 6.35
C ASN A 12 14.56 0.50 6.97
N GLY A 13 14.99 0.87 8.16
CA GLY A 13 14.46 2.06 8.78
C GLY A 13 12.98 1.98 9.12
N GLY A 14 12.47 0.80 9.25
CA GLY A 14 11.10 0.62 9.68
C GLY A 14 10.08 0.61 8.55
N ILE A 15 10.50 0.39 7.33
CA ILE A 15 9.56 0.31 6.21
C ILE A 15 9.22 -1.15 5.93
N THR A 16 7.93 -1.44 5.87
CA THR A 16 7.42 -2.76 5.53
C THR A 16 6.66 -2.66 4.21
N ARG A 17 7.05 -3.45 3.22
CA ARG A 17 6.30 -3.52 1.98
C ARG A 17 5.17 -4.53 2.13
N ILE A 18 3.93 -4.06 1.95
CA ILE A 18 2.75 -4.90 2.09
C ILE A 18 2.40 -5.57 0.77
N ALA A 19 2.46 -4.84 -0.32
CA ALA A 19 2.03 -5.37 -1.60
C ALA A 19 2.69 -4.61 -2.73
N VAL A 20 2.87 -5.30 -3.85
CA VAL A 20 3.29 -4.70 -5.10
C VAL A 20 2.08 -4.76 -6.03
N LEU A 21 1.68 -3.63 -6.57
CA LEU A 21 0.46 -3.51 -7.34
C LEU A 21 0.77 -3.61 -8.82
N CYS A 22 1.21 -4.79 -9.24
CA CYS A 22 1.55 -5.04 -10.63
C CYS A 22 0.35 -5.57 -11.38
N GLY A 23 -0.12 -4.81 -12.35
CA GLY A 23 -1.16 -5.27 -13.25
C GLY A 23 -0.56 -6.09 -14.37
N ASN A 24 -0.55 -5.52 -15.54
CA ASN A 24 -0.09 -6.21 -16.74
C ASN A 24 1.24 -5.71 -17.28
N CYS A 25 1.92 -4.84 -16.60
CA CYS A 25 3.12 -4.31 -17.19
C CYS A 25 4.36 -4.89 -16.53
N SER A 26 5.46 -4.88 -17.27
CA SER A 26 6.74 -5.32 -16.77
C SER A 26 7.60 -4.14 -16.32
N CYS A 27 7.04 -2.96 -16.29
CA CYS A 27 7.75 -1.76 -15.84
C CYS A 27 7.66 -1.65 -14.33
N GLY A 28 8.00 -0.53 -13.77
CA GLY A 28 7.84 -0.31 -12.34
C GLY A 28 6.38 -0.44 -11.94
N CYS A 29 6.14 -0.94 -10.75
CA CYS A 29 4.79 -1.14 -10.25
C CYS A 29 4.58 -0.33 -8.99
N PRO A 30 3.38 0.24 -8.79
CA PRO A 30 3.09 0.89 -7.53
C PRO A 30 3.23 -0.07 -6.36
N GLU A 31 3.61 0.46 -5.23
CA GLU A 31 3.80 -0.35 -4.02
C GLU A 31 3.03 0.24 -2.87
N LEU A 32 2.53 -0.64 -2.02
CA LEU A 32 1.88 -0.26 -0.77
C LEU A 32 2.84 -0.56 0.37
N LEU A 33 3.20 0.46 1.13
CA LEU A 33 4.20 0.36 2.17
C LEU A 33 3.67 0.91 3.48
N VAL A 34 4.23 0.43 4.58
CA VAL A 34 4.05 1.07 5.90
C VAL A 34 5.39 1.60 6.35
N ASP A 35 5.43 2.88 6.66
CA ASP A 35 6.64 3.52 7.20
C ASP A 35 6.44 3.72 8.69
N HIS A 36 6.99 2.83 9.48
CA HIS A 36 6.82 2.84 10.94
C HIS A 36 7.54 4.02 11.58
N ALA A 37 8.51 4.59 10.90
CA ALA A 37 9.26 5.72 11.43
C ALA A 37 8.58 7.06 11.15
N ALA A 38 7.59 7.08 10.27
CA ALA A 38 6.88 8.31 9.95
C ALA A 38 5.88 8.68 11.04
N PRO A 39 5.47 9.94 11.12
CA PRO A 39 4.40 10.32 12.04
C PRO A 39 3.11 9.56 11.70
N PRO A 40 2.20 9.38 12.66
CA PRO A 40 0.99 8.58 12.43
C PRO A 40 0.17 9.00 11.21
N GLU A 41 0.15 10.27 10.88
CA GLU A 41 -0.64 10.76 9.76
C GLU A 41 -0.03 10.45 8.39
N ARG A 42 1.17 9.84 8.35
CA ARG A 42 1.88 9.57 7.11
C ARG A 42 2.43 8.15 7.01
N ARG A 43 1.96 7.24 7.82
CA ARG A 43 2.54 5.90 7.89
C ARG A 43 2.17 4.99 6.74
N ILE A 44 1.04 5.24 6.09
CA ILE A 44 0.68 4.46 4.90
C ILE A 44 1.21 5.20 3.68
N VAL A 45 1.96 4.50 2.85
CA VAL A 45 2.59 5.10 1.66
C VAL A 45 2.23 4.25 0.46
N ILE A 46 1.75 4.91 -0.60
CA ILE A 46 1.51 4.26 -1.88
C ILE A 46 2.36 4.98 -2.91
N THR A 47 3.25 4.25 -3.55
CA THR A 47 4.10 4.83 -4.61
C THR A 47 3.44 4.57 -5.97
N ASP A 48 3.77 5.42 -6.95
CA ASP A 48 3.31 5.19 -8.30
C ASP A 48 4.50 4.85 -9.20
N ASP A 49 4.25 4.73 -10.49
CA ASP A 49 5.28 4.37 -11.45
C ASP A 49 6.09 5.57 -11.94
N PHE A 50 5.78 6.76 -11.44
CA PHE A 50 6.30 8.00 -11.98
C PHE A 50 7.13 8.79 -10.99
N GLY A 51 7.52 8.15 -9.89
CA GLY A 51 8.36 8.79 -8.89
C GLY A 51 7.60 9.59 -7.84
N GLN A 52 6.28 9.47 -7.82
CA GLN A 52 5.45 10.16 -6.84
C GLN A 52 4.95 9.18 -5.79
N ARG A 53 4.45 9.73 -4.70
CA ARG A 53 3.86 8.90 -3.66
C ARG A 53 2.77 9.65 -2.92
N VAL A 54 1.86 8.89 -2.33
CA VAL A 54 0.79 9.40 -1.49
C VAL A 54 1.00 8.88 -0.09
N GLN A 55 0.85 9.73 0.90
CA GLN A 55 0.98 9.34 2.30
C GLN A 55 -0.33 9.62 3.01
N MET A 56 -0.70 8.73 3.92
CA MET A 56 -1.93 8.88 4.67
C MET A 56 -1.81 8.15 5.99
N SER A 57 -2.77 8.39 6.88
CA SER A 57 -2.81 7.68 8.15
C SER A 57 -3.43 6.30 7.97
N ALA A 58 -3.21 5.43 8.96
CA ALA A 58 -3.86 4.12 8.96
C ALA A 58 -5.37 4.25 9.00
N ASP A 59 -5.89 5.25 9.72
CA ASP A 59 -7.34 5.46 9.80
C ASP A 59 -7.92 5.83 8.43
N GLN A 60 -7.21 6.65 7.68
CA GLN A 60 -7.65 7.00 6.32
C GLN A 60 -7.61 5.78 5.41
N PHE A 61 -6.57 4.99 5.52
CA PHE A 61 -6.47 3.79 4.71
C PHE A 61 -7.53 2.76 5.10
N GLN A 62 -7.95 2.75 6.36
CA GLN A 62 -9.02 1.87 6.79
C GLN A 62 -10.32 2.14 6.03
N VAL A 63 -10.59 3.40 5.71
CA VAL A 63 -11.75 3.75 4.90
C VAL A 63 -11.66 3.09 3.52
N LEU A 64 -10.47 3.10 2.93
CA LEU A 64 -10.26 2.43 1.64
C LEU A 64 -10.52 0.92 1.75
N ILE A 65 -10.05 0.30 2.83
CA ILE A 65 -10.29 -1.11 3.06
C ILE A 65 -11.80 -1.41 3.14
N GLU A 66 -12.54 -0.55 3.83
CA GLU A 66 -13.97 -0.74 3.97
C GLU A 66 -14.69 -0.56 2.65
N GLU A 67 -14.27 0.40 1.85
CA GLU A 67 -14.84 0.58 0.51
C GLU A 67 -14.57 -0.64 -0.37
N ALA A 68 -13.37 -1.21 -0.24
CA ALA A 68 -13.03 -2.42 -1.00
C ALA A 68 -13.90 -3.59 -0.57
N ARG A 69 -14.13 -3.73 0.73
CA ARG A 69 -14.96 -4.82 1.27
C ARG A 69 -16.41 -4.71 0.87
N SER A 70 -16.89 -3.51 0.67
CA SER A 70 -18.29 -3.29 0.28
C SER A 70 -18.58 -3.74 -1.15
N GLY A 71 -17.55 -3.98 -1.94
CA GLY A 71 -17.69 -4.33 -3.35
C GLY A 71 -17.82 -3.12 -4.26
N ARG A 72 -17.88 -1.93 -3.68
CA ARG A 72 -18.10 -0.72 -4.48
C ARG A 72 -16.91 -0.39 -5.36
N LEU A 73 -15.69 -0.53 -4.83
CA LEU A 73 -14.50 -0.31 -5.64
C LEU A 73 -14.40 -1.32 -6.77
N GLU A 74 -14.73 -2.55 -6.46
CA GLU A 74 -14.68 -3.62 -7.45
C GLU A 74 -15.63 -3.35 -8.61
N GLN A 75 -16.83 -2.88 -8.30
CA GLN A 75 -17.80 -2.56 -9.35
C GLN A 75 -17.28 -1.49 -10.30
N GLU A 76 -16.74 -0.42 -9.74
CA GLU A 76 -16.27 0.70 -10.56
C GLU A 76 -15.04 0.32 -11.37
N VAL A 77 -14.11 -0.39 -10.74
CA VAL A 77 -12.86 -0.77 -11.41
C VAL A 77 -13.12 -1.86 -12.46
N ALA A 78 -14.01 -2.80 -12.17
CA ALA A 78 -14.33 -3.87 -13.13
C ALA A 78 -14.88 -3.29 -14.42
N ALA A 79 -15.66 -2.22 -14.34
CA ALA A 79 -16.19 -1.59 -15.54
C ALA A 79 -15.06 -1.03 -16.41
N LEU A 80 -14.00 -0.52 -15.80
CA LEU A 80 -12.84 0.00 -16.53
C LEU A 80 -12.06 -1.12 -17.20
N ILE A 81 -11.92 -2.24 -16.52
CA ILE A 81 -11.13 -3.36 -17.02
C ILE A 81 -11.89 -4.09 -18.12
N ALA A 82 -13.18 -4.27 -17.93
CA ALA A 82 -14.02 -5.00 -18.90
C ALA A 82 -14.33 -4.17 -20.13
N GLY A 83 -14.33 -2.86 -19.97
CA GLY A 83 -14.63 -1.97 -21.07
C GLY A 83 -13.45 -1.71 -21.94
#